data_ee898e581e03cf32900447a6e69093b9
#
_entry.id   ee898e581e03cf32900447a6e69093b9
#
_cell.length_a   1.000
_cell.length_b   1.000
_cell.length_c   1.000
_cell.angle_alpha   90.00
_cell.angle_beta   90.00
_cell.angle_gamma   90.00
#
_symmetry.space_group_name_H-M   'P 1'
#
loop_
_entity.id
_entity.type
_entity.pdbx_description
1 polymer ?
#
loop_
_entity_poly.entity_id
_entity_poly.type
_entity_poly.pdbx_seq_one_letter_code
_entity_poly.pdbx_strand_id
1 'polypeptide(L)'
;METNEKSRVLDMTRGNPFRLVLKFALPLFFGNLLQQFYNLADTAIAGHVLGDHALAQIGAVSALYGLITNFAFGMNNGLALSLSRSFGAGDEQKMKHVSCWMVTISMSVSIVLMSIFLLCKEPLLILLQVPEETMAGAMEYLTIILIGIPFTMAYNMEAAMLQAVGNSMTPLLFLLFSSVLNISLDYAFMAPLAMGIGGAAFATVLSQGVSAFLAFILIWRNYPLLHFKGKDYQVEKKFVLEMVVAGFSMALMSAIYNIGSVILQGSINALGNLYITAQVGARRLAELFHTPGLALGTSVATYTSQNMGGGNRNRIKKGVWSAFFLFAVWWIFSMVFVTFFVEDAVRLVTGSSNADVIYNTALYLRISFPLIPTMAVIIILRNMLQGMNHLMMPLVGSSLELIGKVIFAIWVVPAYGYFAVCLCEPVTWVVCCIFVLICAFLCRKELR
;
A
#
# COMPACT_ATOMS: atom_id res chain seq x y z
N MET A 1 33.76 10.29 -2.03
CA MET A 1 32.46 9.57 -2.15
C MET A 1 31.46 9.94 -1.05
N GLU A 2 31.89 10.39 0.12
CA GLU A 2 31.02 10.78 1.25
C GLU A 2 30.06 11.97 1.00
N THR A 3 30.37 12.84 0.03
CA THR A 3 29.57 14.06 -0.23
C THR A 3 28.29 13.83 -1.01
N ASN A 4 28.17 12.72 -1.74
CA ASN A 4 27.02 12.48 -2.63
C ASN A 4 25.84 11.76 -1.94
N GLU A 5 26.06 11.10 -0.81
CA GLU A 5 25.05 10.31 -0.09
C GLU A 5 24.29 11.08 0.98
N LYS A 6 24.97 12.02 1.67
CA LYS A 6 24.29 13.01 2.53
C LYS A 6 23.23 13.81 1.76
N SER A 7 23.33 13.87 0.42
CA SER A 7 22.34 14.53 -0.43
C SER A 7 21.02 13.77 -0.64
N ARG A 8 20.98 12.47 -0.37
CA ARG A 8 19.77 11.61 -0.55
C ARG A 8 18.93 11.45 0.71
N VAL A 9 19.53 11.64 1.89
CA VAL A 9 18.84 11.58 3.18
C VAL A 9 18.19 12.93 3.47
N LEU A 10 16.87 12.93 3.65
CA LEU A 10 16.09 14.12 3.91
C LEU A 10 15.77 14.22 5.42
N ASP A 11 16.53 15.05 6.14
CA ASP A 11 16.18 15.41 7.51
C ASP A 11 14.93 16.30 7.52
N MET A 12 13.78 15.69 7.88
CA MET A 12 12.50 16.40 7.89
C MET A 12 12.30 17.29 9.10
N THR A 13 13.24 17.30 10.05
CA THR A 13 13.17 18.16 11.23
C THR A 13 13.63 19.59 10.94
N ARG A 14 14.28 19.83 9.77
CA ARG A 14 14.86 21.13 9.38
C ARG A 14 14.40 21.55 7.99
N GLY A 15 14.38 22.85 7.72
CA GLY A 15 14.00 23.39 6.41
C GLY A 15 12.50 23.66 6.24
N ASN A 16 12.08 23.96 5.00
CA ASN A 16 10.70 24.32 4.68
C ASN A 16 9.79 23.08 4.62
N PRO A 17 8.72 22.98 5.44
CA PRO A 17 7.83 21.83 5.50
C PRO A 17 7.20 21.45 4.15
N PHE A 18 6.76 22.44 3.38
CA PHE A 18 6.16 22.22 2.06
C PHE A 18 7.12 21.52 1.09
N ARG A 19 8.36 22.04 1.00
CA ARG A 19 9.39 21.44 0.12
C ARG A 19 9.78 20.04 0.59
N LEU A 20 9.84 19.80 1.89
CA LEU A 20 10.20 18.51 2.46
C LEU A 20 9.13 17.45 2.16
N VAL A 21 7.86 17.77 2.43
CA VAL A 21 6.72 16.88 2.16
C VAL A 21 6.63 16.58 0.66
N LEU A 22 6.73 17.60 -0.20
CA LEU A 22 6.69 17.41 -1.65
C LEU A 22 7.86 16.56 -2.16
N LYS A 23 9.09 16.90 -1.77
CA LYS A 23 10.30 16.20 -2.22
C LYS A 23 10.31 14.72 -1.81
N PHE A 24 9.73 14.40 -0.66
CA PHE A 24 9.61 13.04 -0.19
C PHE A 24 8.43 12.29 -0.83
N ALA A 25 7.29 12.97 -1.04
CA ALA A 25 6.10 12.36 -1.63
C ALA A 25 6.25 12.07 -3.12
N LEU A 26 7.00 12.88 -3.89
CA LEU A 26 7.16 12.69 -5.33
C LEU A 26 7.73 11.31 -5.71
N PRO A 27 8.85 10.82 -5.12
CA PRO A 27 9.34 9.48 -5.42
C PRO A 27 8.34 8.39 -5.02
N LEU A 28 7.60 8.56 -3.91
CA LEU A 28 6.56 7.61 -3.51
C LEU A 28 5.41 7.58 -4.50
N PHE A 29 4.98 8.73 -5.00
CA PHE A 29 3.95 8.83 -6.02
C PHE A 29 4.36 8.10 -7.30
N PHE A 30 5.57 8.37 -7.82
CA PHE A 30 6.08 7.67 -8.99
C PHE A 30 6.30 6.17 -8.74
N GLY A 31 6.70 5.78 -7.52
CA GLY A 31 6.80 4.38 -7.13
C GLY A 31 5.45 3.67 -7.17
N ASN A 32 4.41 4.28 -6.62
CA ASN A 32 3.07 3.72 -6.66
C ASN A 32 2.52 3.62 -8.10
N LEU A 33 2.77 4.61 -8.95
CA LEU A 33 2.42 4.53 -10.38
C LEU A 33 3.18 3.41 -11.09
N LEU A 34 4.48 3.31 -10.86
CA LEU A 34 5.31 2.26 -11.43
C LEU A 34 4.82 0.86 -11.02
N GLN A 35 4.39 0.70 -9.76
CA GLN A 35 3.80 -0.54 -9.28
C GLN A 35 2.51 -0.91 -10.03
N GLN A 36 1.66 0.07 -10.36
CA GLN A 36 0.45 -0.17 -11.17
C GLN A 36 0.81 -0.62 -12.60
N PHE A 37 1.78 0.06 -13.23
CA PHE A 37 2.25 -0.34 -14.56
C PHE A 37 2.92 -1.71 -14.56
N TYR A 38 3.70 -2.03 -13.54
CA TYR A 38 4.31 -3.34 -13.36
C TYR A 38 3.25 -4.44 -13.28
N ASN A 39 2.23 -4.29 -12.42
CA ASN A 39 1.16 -5.27 -12.27
C ASN A 39 0.39 -5.48 -13.60
N LEU A 40 0.20 -4.41 -14.37
CA LEU A 40 -0.45 -4.49 -15.69
C LEU A 40 0.43 -5.23 -16.70
N ALA A 41 1.74 -4.95 -16.73
CA ALA A 41 2.68 -5.60 -17.65
C ALA A 41 2.81 -7.10 -17.37
N ASP A 42 2.95 -7.48 -16.10
CA ASP A 42 3.00 -8.89 -15.66
C ASP A 42 1.77 -9.66 -16.13
N THR A 43 0.58 -9.12 -15.88
CA THR A 43 -0.68 -9.71 -16.34
C THR A 43 -0.77 -9.81 -17.86
N ALA A 44 -0.31 -8.77 -18.58
CA ALA A 44 -0.34 -8.74 -20.05
C ALA A 44 0.62 -9.78 -20.65
N ILE A 45 1.82 -9.93 -20.10
CA ILE A 45 2.80 -10.94 -20.57
C ILE A 45 2.25 -12.35 -20.34
N ALA A 46 1.75 -12.63 -19.13
CA ALA A 46 1.16 -13.93 -18.82
C ALA A 46 0.01 -14.27 -19.79
N GLY A 47 -0.88 -13.31 -20.06
CA GLY A 47 -2.01 -13.50 -20.98
C GLY A 47 -1.57 -13.73 -22.42
N HIS A 48 -0.57 -12.99 -22.92
CA HIS A 48 -0.09 -13.16 -24.30
C HIS A 48 0.71 -14.45 -24.52
N VAL A 49 1.48 -14.87 -23.52
CA VAL A 49 2.38 -16.03 -23.63
C VAL A 49 1.69 -17.34 -23.27
N LEU A 50 0.89 -17.33 -22.18
CA LEU A 50 0.28 -18.55 -21.63
C LEU A 50 -1.23 -18.66 -21.92
N GLY A 51 -1.86 -17.56 -22.36
CA GLY A 51 -3.29 -17.52 -22.72
C GLY A 51 -4.23 -17.33 -21.51
N ASP A 52 -5.54 -17.37 -21.82
CA ASP A 52 -6.61 -17.03 -20.88
C ASP A 52 -6.69 -17.98 -19.67
N HIS A 53 -6.32 -19.25 -19.83
CA HIS A 53 -6.33 -20.23 -18.77
C HIS A 53 -5.33 -19.86 -17.64
N ALA A 54 -4.13 -19.41 -18.01
CA ALA A 54 -3.14 -18.95 -17.04
C ALA A 54 -3.58 -17.64 -16.33
N LEU A 55 -4.23 -16.73 -17.06
CA LEU A 55 -4.83 -15.53 -16.45
C LEU A 55 -5.87 -15.87 -15.39
N ALA A 56 -6.71 -16.88 -15.66
CA ALA A 56 -7.69 -17.35 -14.69
C ALA A 56 -7.02 -17.94 -13.43
N GLN A 57 -5.92 -18.66 -13.59
CA GLN A 57 -5.14 -19.24 -12.49
C GLN A 57 -4.48 -18.14 -11.62
N ILE A 58 -3.84 -17.14 -12.24
CA ILE A 58 -3.25 -15.97 -11.53
C ILE A 58 -4.35 -15.17 -10.84
N GLY A 59 -5.47 -14.92 -11.54
CA GLY A 59 -6.60 -14.19 -11.01
C GLY A 59 -7.22 -14.83 -9.76
N ALA A 60 -7.32 -16.16 -9.75
CA ALA A 60 -7.84 -16.93 -8.63
C ALA A 60 -7.02 -16.72 -7.33
N VAL A 61 -5.73 -16.48 -7.45
CA VAL A 61 -4.79 -16.31 -6.32
C VAL A 61 -4.58 -14.83 -5.95
N SER A 62 -4.87 -13.91 -6.87
CA SER A 62 -4.50 -12.50 -6.74
C SER A 62 -5.05 -11.82 -5.48
N ALA A 63 -6.27 -12.15 -5.07
CA ALA A 63 -6.88 -11.59 -3.86
C ALA A 63 -6.12 -12.02 -2.59
N LEU A 64 -5.71 -13.28 -2.51
CA LEU A 64 -4.95 -13.83 -1.39
C LEU A 64 -3.54 -13.25 -1.34
N TYR A 65 -2.87 -13.18 -2.49
CA TYR A 65 -1.55 -12.57 -2.61
C TYR A 65 -1.58 -11.08 -2.25
N GLY A 66 -2.60 -10.35 -2.73
CA GLY A 66 -2.82 -8.95 -2.39
C GLY A 66 -3.03 -8.74 -0.87
N LEU A 67 -3.76 -9.62 -0.21
CA LEU A 67 -3.94 -9.56 1.25
C LEU A 67 -2.60 -9.70 1.99
N ILE A 68 -1.78 -10.69 1.60
CA ILE A 68 -0.48 -10.97 2.23
C ILE A 68 0.49 -9.80 1.99
N THR A 69 0.59 -9.30 0.76
CA THR A 69 1.51 -8.21 0.41
C THR A 69 1.11 -6.89 1.06
N ASN A 70 -0.18 -6.57 1.12
CA ASN A 70 -0.65 -5.38 1.81
C ASN A 70 -0.48 -5.47 3.33
N PHE A 71 -0.65 -6.67 3.91
CA PHE A 71 -0.32 -6.92 5.32
C PHE A 71 1.18 -6.67 5.58
N ALA A 72 2.06 -7.23 4.75
CA ALA A 72 3.51 -7.04 4.83
C ALA A 72 3.92 -5.57 4.73
N PHE A 73 3.35 -4.86 3.76
CA PHE A 73 3.58 -3.42 3.57
C PHE A 73 3.13 -2.61 4.78
N GLY A 74 1.90 -2.83 5.26
CA GLY A 74 1.38 -2.16 6.45
C GLY A 74 2.24 -2.40 7.69
N MET A 75 2.63 -3.65 7.92
CA MET A 75 3.46 -4.03 9.06
C MET A 75 4.82 -3.33 9.05
N ASN A 76 5.54 -3.37 7.93
CA ASN A 76 6.86 -2.75 7.84
C ASN A 76 6.80 -1.23 7.96
N ASN A 77 5.76 -0.58 7.41
CA ASN A 77 5.53 0.84 7.63
C ASN A 77 5.27 1.17 9.10
N GLY A 78 4.51 0.34 9.83
CA GLY A 78 4.27 0.51 11.26
C GLY A 78 5.55 0.43 12.08
N LEU A 79 6.40 -0.57 11.80
CA LEU A 79 7.71 -0.71 12.44
C LEU A 79 8.63 0.48 12.13
N ALA A 80 8.60 0.97 10.89
CA ALA A 80 9.43 2.09 10.42
C ALA A 80 9.11 3.42 11.12
N LEU A 81 7.91 3.62 11.66
CA LEU A 81 7.58 4.83 12.44
C LEU A 81 8.47 4.98 13.68
N SER A 82 8.81 3.87 14.34
CA SER A 82 9.72 3.88 15.49
C SER A 82 11.15 4.25 15.07
N LEU A 83 11.60 3.76 13.91
CA LEU A 83 12.89 4.13 13.34
C LEU A 83 12.93 5.61 12.94
N SER A 84 11.89 6.07 12.28
CA SER A 84 11.72 7.47 11.86
C SER A 84 11.77 8.44 13.04
N ARG A 85 11.13 8.06 14.17
CA ARG A 85 11.14 8.83 15.41
C ARG A 85 12.53 8.88 16.04
N SER A 86 13.23 7.74 16.08
CA SER A 86 14.60 7.65 16.60
C SER A 86 15.59 8.46 15.76
N PHE A 87 15.41 8.43 14.43
CA PHE A 87 16.18 9.25 13.50
C PHE A 87 15.97 10.75 13.75
N GLY A 88 14.70 11.19 13.87
CA GLY A 88 14.36 12.58 14.19
C GLY A 88 14.90 13.07 15.54
N ALA A 89 15.02 12.16 16.53
CA ALA A 89 15.62 12.43 17.82
C ALA A 89 17.17 12.51 17.77
N GLY A 90 17.80 12.05 16.68
CA GLY A 90 19.25 11.90 16.60
C GLY A 90 19.84 10.81 17.52
N ASP A 91 18.99 9.86 17.97
CA ASP A 91 19.37 8.79 18.88
C ASP A 91 19.87 7.57 18.11
N GLU A 92 21.17 7.54 17.80
CA GLU A 92 21.80 6.46 17.05
C GLU A 92 21.68 5.09 17.73
N GLN A 93 21.75 5.04 19.07
CA GLN A 93 21.67 3.77 19.80
C GLN A 93 20.25 3.19 19.67
N LYS A 94 19.23 4.04 19.82
CA LYS A 94 17.84 3.64 19.65
C LYS A 94 17.54 3.25 18.19
N MET A 95 18.16 3.90 17.19
CA MET A 95 18.04 3.47 15.80
C MET A 95 18.54 2.04 15.59
N LYS A 96 19.69 1.67 16.20
CA LYS A 96 20.23 0.31 16.14
C LYS A 96 19.31 -0.70 16.81
N HIS A 97 18.76 -0.38 17.98
CA HIS A 97 17.75 -1.22 18.66
C HIS A 97 16.52 -1.44 17.79
N VAL A 98 15.98 -0.35 17.21
CA VAL A 98 14.79 -0.45 16.33
C VAL A 98 15.12 -1.26 15.08
N SER A 99 16.26 -1.02 14.41
CA SER A 99 16.66 -1.75 13.19
C SER A 99 16.79 -3.25 13.45
N CYS A 100 17.43 -3.62 14.56
CA CYS A 100 17.59 -4.99 15.00
C CYS A 100 16.23 -5.71 15.16
N TRP A 101 15.33 -5.12 15.94
CA TRP A 101 14.01 -5.70 16.19
C TRP A 101 13.08 -5.62 14.98
N MET A 102 13.23 -4.60 14.14
CA MET A 102 12.48 -4.51 12.88
C MET A 102 12.80 -5.68 11.95
N VAL A 103 14.09 -6.02 11.78
CA VAL A 103 14.52 -7.18 11.00
C VAL A 103 13.96 -8.47 11.63
N THR A 104 14.12 -8.64 12.95
CA THR A 104 13.70 -9.86 13.64
C THR A 104 12.18 -10.07 13.57
N ILE A 105 11.40 -9.04 13.88
CA ILE A 105 9.92 -9.11 13.84
C ILE A 105 9.46 -9.38 12.42
N SER A 106 9.97 -8.62 11.45
CA SER A 106 9.58 -8.75 10.05
C SER A 106 9.89 -10.15 9.50
N MET A 107 11.10 -10.67 9.72
CA MET A 107 11.47 -12.01 9.26
C MET A 107 10.70 -13.12 10.01
N SER A 108 10.52 -13.00 11.32
CA SER A 108 9.73 -13.97 12.08
C SER A 108 8.29 -14.05 11.58
N VAL A 109 7.65 -12.90 11.36
CA VAL A 109 6.28 -12.85 10.83
C VAL A 109 6.21 -13.38 9.40
N SER A 110 7.21 -13.11 8.55
CA SER A 110 7.25 -13.65 7.19
C SER A 110 7.28 -15.19 7.19
N ILE A 111 8.07 -15.79 8.06
CA ILE A 111 8.15 -17.25 8.21
C ILE A 111 6.83 -17.82 8.73
N VAL A 112 6.22 -17.17 9.73
CA VAL A 112 4.92 -17.59 10.27
C VAL A 112 3.83 -17.51 9.19
N LEU A 113 3.73 -16.38 8.46
CA LEU A 113 2.77 -16.23 7.36
C LEU A 113 3.00 -17.27 6.28
N MET A 114 4.25 -17.43 5.81
CA MET A 114 4.61 -18.45 4.83
C MET A 114 4.13 -19.83 5.29
N SER A 115 4.43 -20.22 6.52
CA SER A 115 4.09 -21.55 7.07
C SER A 115 2.57 -21.74 7.16
N ILE A 116 1.84 -20.76 7.71
CA ILE A 116 0.37 -20.83 7.84
C ILE A 116 -0.28 -20.96 6.46
N PHE A 117 0.09 -20.08 5.51
CA PHE A 117 -0.54 -20.09 4.20
C PHE A 117 -0.15 -21.31 3.35
N LEU A 118 1.06 -21.84 3.49
CA LEU A 118 1.45 -23.11 2.84
C LEU A 118 0.64 -24.30 3.36
N LEU A 119 0.35 -24.32 4.67
CA LEU A 119 -0.49 -25.38 5.27
C LEU A 119 -1.97 -25.24 4.89
N CYS A 120 -2.46 -23.99 4.74
CA CYS A 120 -3.87 -23.70 4.49
C CYS A 120 -4.18 -23.41 3.01
N LYS A 121 -3.21 -23.51 2.07
CA LYS A 121 -3.38 -23.07 0.68
C LYS A 121 -4.55 -23.76 -0.03
N GLU A 122 -4.70 -25.08 0.10
CA GLU A 122 -5.76 -25.85 -0.53
C GLU A 122 -7.13 -25.51 0.05
N PRO A 123 -7.37 -25.56 1.38
CA PRO A 123 -8.64 -25.10 1.97
C PRO A 123 -9.01 -23.67 1.59
N LEU A 124 -8.01 -22.76 1.48
CA LEU A 124 -8.26 -21.38 1.09
C LEU A 124 -8.70 -21.25 -0.36
N LEU A 125 -8.09 -21.98 -1.31
CA LEU A 125 -8.51 -21.97 -2.71
C LEU A 125 -9.91 -22.60 -2.89
N ILE A 126 -10.25 -23.64 -2.13
CA ILE A 126 -11.60 -24.21 -2.09
C ILE A 126 -12.60 -23.17 -1.55
N LEU A 127 -12.26 -22.49 -0.46
CA LEU A 127 -13.10 -21.42 0.11
C LEU A 127 -13.33 -20.28 -0.88
N LEU A 128 -12.33 -19.96 -1.70
CA LEU A 128 -12.42 -18.97 -2.77
C LEU A 128 -13.15 -19.48 -4.01
N GLN A 129 -13.67 -20.72 -3.97
CA GLN A 129 -14.43 -21.35 -5.06
C GLN A 129 -13.64 -21.42 -6.37
N VAL A 130 -12.33 -21.69 -6.29
CA VAL A 130 -11.49 -21.85 -7.49
C VAL A 130 -11.94 -23.10 -8.25
N PRO A 131 -12.25 -22.99 -9.57
CA PRO A 131 -12.69 -24.12 -10.37
C PRO A 131 -11.62 -25.23 -10.43
N GLU A 132 -12.05 -26.50 -10.49
CA GLU A 132 -11.15 -27.66 -10.54
C GLU A 132 -10.15 -27.58 -11.71
N GLU A 133 -10.59 -27.06 -12.87
CA GLU A 133 -9.77 -26.91 -14.06
C GLU A 133 -8.56 -25.96 -13.82
N THR A 134 -8.72 -24.96 -12.97
CA THR A 134 -7.68 -23.97 -12.66
C THR A 134 -6.92 -24.27 -11.38
N MET A 135 -7.41 -25.21 -10.57
CA MET A 135 -6.89 -25.49 -9.22
C MET A 135 -5.41 -25.89 -9.22
N ALA A 136 -4.99 -26.77 -10.14
CA ALA A 136 -3.61 -27.25 -10.19
C ALA A 136 -2.60 -26.13 -10.43
N GLY A 137 -2.82 -25.27 -11.43
CA GLY A 137 -1.94 -24.15 -11.72
C GLY A 137 -2.03 -23.05 -10.66
N ALA A 138 -3.21 -22.79 -10.09
CA ALA A 138 -3.36 -21.87 -8.97
C ALA A 138 -2.57 -22.34 -7.74
N MET A 139 -2.58 -23.63 -7.44
CA MET A 139 -1.79 -24.24 -6.35
C MET A 139 -0.28 -24.14 -6.61
N GLU A 140 0.18 -24.37 -7.85
CA GLU A 140 1.57 -24.24 -8.23
C GLU A 140 2.04 -22.79 -8.05
N TYR A 141 1.33 -21.84 -8.69
CA TYR A 141 1.62 -20.41 -8.60
C TYR A 141 1.65 -19.94 -7.14
N LEU A 142 0.59 -20.24 -6.37
CA LEU A 142 0.49 -19.87 -4.97
C LEU A 142 1.63 -20.43 -4.13
N THR A 143 2.01 -21.70 -4.34
CA THR A 143 3.10 -22.33 -3.59
C THR A 143 4.42 -21.59 -3.77
N ILE A 144 4.78 -21.24 -5.02
CA ILE A 144 6.02 -20.52 -5.32
C ILE A 144 6.00 -19.12 -4.70
N ILE A 145 4.89 -18.39 -4.86
CA ILE A 145 4.72 -17.06 -4.28
C ILE A 145 4.79 -17.09 -2.75
N LEU A 146 4.17 -18.08 -2.10
CA LEU A 146 4.22 -18.22 -0.64
C LEU A 146 5.65 -18.48 -0.12
N ILE A 147 6.43 -19.32 -0.82
CA ILE A 147 7.86 -19.52 -0.51
C ILE A 147 8.64 -18.21 -0.68
N GLY A 148 8.20 -17.33 -1.58
CA GLY A 148 8.77 -16.01 -1.82
C GLY A 148 8.44 -14.94 -0.76
N ILE A 149 7.47 -15.18 0.15
CA ILE A 149 7.07 -14.17 1.15
C ILE A 149 8.25 -13.58 1.93
N PRO A 150 9.26 -14.34 2.40
CA PRO A 150 10.41 -13.76 3.10
C PRO A 150 11.18 -12.73 2.26
N PHE A 151 11.33 -12.93 0.95
CA PHE A 151 11.99 -11.96 0.07
C PHE A 151 11.15 -10.70 -0.13
N THR A 152 9.83 -10.86 -0.35
CA THR A 152 8.89 -9.74 -0.41
C THR A 152 8.92 -8.91 0.88
N MET A 153 8.92 -9.59 2.03
CA MET A 153 8.95 -8.96 3.34
C MET A 153 10.27 -8.24 3.58
N ALA A 154 11.41 -8.85 3.21
CA ALA A 154 12.74 -8.24 3.30
C ALA A 154 12.82 -6.95 2.48
N TYR A 155 12.41 -7.00 1.21
CA TYR A 155 12.40 -5.82 0.35
C TYR A 155 11.52 -4.69 0.90
N ASN A 156 10.29 -5.00 1.33
CA ASN A 156 9.39 -4.00 1.92
C ASN A 156 9.95 -3.41 3.22
N MET A 157 10.59 -4.23 4.04
CA MET A 157 11.25 -3.79 5.28
C MET A 157 12.40 -2.82 4.99
N GLU A 158 13.27 -3.16 4.06
CA GLU A 158 14.42 -2.34 3.67
C GLU A 158 13.97 -1.01 3.03
N ALA A 159 12.95 -1.06 2.18
CA ALA A 159 12.33 0.15 1.64
C ALA A 159 11.76 1.05 2.75
N ALA A 160 11.08 0.47 3.73
CA ALA A 160 10.53 1.20 4.88
C ALA A 160 11.64 1.76 5.80
N MET A 161 12.76 1.03 5.99
CA MET A 161 13.93 1.53 6.72
C MET A 161 14.55 2.75 6.04
N LEU A 162 14.72 2.70 4.71
CA LEU A 162 15.25 3.82 3.93
C LEU A 162 14.30 5.04 3.99
N GLN A 163 13.00 4.80 3.87
CA GLN A 163 12.01 5.87 4.00
C GLN A 163 12.00 6.48 5.41
N ALA A 164 12.18 5.68 6.45
CA ALA A 164 12.23 6.15 7.84
C ALA A 164 13.37 7.16 8.09
N VAL A 165 14.52 6.95 7.45
CA VAL A 165 15.65 7.90 7.51
C VAL A 165 15.58 8.99 6.43
N GLY A 166 14.42 9.14 5.76
CA GLY A 166 14.17 10.25 4.84
C GLY A 166 14.61 9.99 3.38
N ASN A 167 14.96 8.76 3.01
CA ASN A 167 15.30 8.43 1.63
C ASN A 167 14.16 7.69 0.94
N SER A 168 13.34 8.41 0.16
CA SER A 168 12.27 7.84 -0.67
C SER A 168 12.70 7.55 -2.11
N MET A 169 13.83 8.12 -2.57
CA MET A 169 14.30 7.95 -3.94
C MET A 169 14.93 6.57 -4.17
N THR A 170 15.71 6.08 -3.22
CA THR A 170 16.39 4.78 -3.37
C THR A 170 15.40 3.61 -3.49
N PRO A 171 14.32 3.49 -2.67
CA PRO A 171 13.27 2.50 -2.89
C PRO A 171 12.62 2.57 -4.27
N LEU A 172 12.37 3.77 -4.80
CA LEU A 172 11.86 3.95 -6.16
C LEU A 172 12.82 3.36 -7.22
N LEU A 173 14.12 3.61 -7.09
CA LEU A 173 15.12 3.08 -8.04
C LEU A 173 15.20 1.55 -7.96
N PHE A 174 15.12 0.96 -6.78
CA PHE A 174 15.07 -0.49 -6.64
C PHE A 174 13.77 -1.08 -7.18
N LEU A 175 12.64 -0.41 -6.99
CA LEU A 175 11.38 -0.84 -7.59
C LEU A 175 11.46 -0.82 -9.13
N LEU A 176 12.03 0.23 -9.71
CA LEU A 176 12.24 0.32 -11.16
C LEU A 176 13.14 -0.82 -11.65
N PHE A 177 14.25 -1.07 -10.97
CA PHE A 177 15.14 -2.18 -11.30
C PHE A 177 14.43 -3.53 -11.18
N SER A 178 13.71 -3.77 -10.08
CA SER A 178 12.94 -4.98 -9.85
C SER A 178 11.88 -5.22 -10.92
N SER A 179 11.17 -4.16 -11.32
CA SER A 179 10.15 -4.23 -12.37
C SER A 179 10.72 -4.60 -13.73
N VAL A 180 11.83 -3.98 -14.12
CA VAL A 180 12.51 -4.31 -15.39
C VAL A 180 13.06 -5.74 -15.36
N LEU A 181 13.67 -6.14 -14.25
CA LEU A 181 14.18 -7.49 -14.07
C LEU A 181 13.05 -8.54 -14.13
N ASN A 182 11.95 -8.28 -13.41
CA ASN A 182 10.80 -9.19 -13.41
C ASN A 182 10.21 -9.36 -14.82
N ILE A 183 9.89 -8.26 -15.52
CA ILE A 183 9.37 -8.31 -16.90
C ILE A 183 10.30 -9.13 -17.81
N SER A 184 11.62 -8.97 -17.66
CA SER A 184 12.61 -9.72 -18.45
C SER A 184 12.59 -11.21 -18.09
N LEU A 185 12.49 -11.54 -16.81
CA LEU A 185 12.43 -12.92 -16.32
C LEU A 185 11.10 -13.59 -16.65
N ASP A 186 9.97 -12.87 -16.56
CA ASP A 186 8.67 -13.38 -16.97
C ASP A 186 8.69 -13.86 -18.41
N TYR A 187 9.17 -13.02 -19.32
CA TYR A 187 9.31 -13.41 -20.71
C TYR A 187 10.26 -14.60 -20.87
N ALA A 188 11.42 -14.57 -20.20
CA ALA A 188 12.43 -15.62 -20.32
C ALA A 188 11.93 -16.97 -19.79
N PHE A 189 11.21 -16.99 -18.66
CA PHE A 189 10.76 -18.24 -18.06
C PHE A 189 9.48 -18.79 -18.71
N MET A 190 8.56 -17.91 -19.11
CA MET A 190 7.31 -18.35 -19.72
C MET A 190 7.47 -18.72 -21.20
N ALA A 191 8.26 -17.96 -22.01
CA ALA A 191 8.35 -18.19 -23.45
C ALA A 191 9.49 -19.18 -23.83
N PRO A 192 10.81 -18.84 -23.75
CA PRO A 192 11.84 -19.76 -24.22
C PRO A 192 12.05 -20.97 -23.29
N LEU A 193 11.86 -20.83 -21.97
CA LEU A 193 12.05 -21.93 -21.03
C LEU A 193 10.78 -22.74 -20.79
N ALA A 194 9.62 -22.27 -21.29
CA ALA A 194 8.33 -22.95 -21.21
C ALA A 194 7.96 -23.46 -19.79
N MET A 195 8.31 -22.70 -18.74
CA MET A 195 8.04 -23.05 -17.34
C MET A 195 6.57 -22.84 -16.95
N GLY A 196 5.73 -22.40 -17.89
CA GLY A 196 4.30 -22.19 -17.63
C GLY A 196 4.05 -21.12 -16.55
N ILE A 197 2.98 -21.30 -15.80
CA ILE A 197 2.55 -20.37 -14.73
C ILE A 197 3.56 -20.33 -13.56
N GLY A 198 4.24 -21.44 -13.29
CA GLY A 198 5.31 -21.49 -12.28
C GLY A 198 6.47 -20.54 -12.62
N GLY A 199 6.73 -20.33 -13.93
CA GLY A 199 7.74 -19.38 -14.41
C GLY A 199 7.41 -17.94 -14.02
N ALA A 200 6.15 -17.50 -14.15
CA ALA A 200 5.71 -16.18 -13.73
C ALA A 200 5.89 -15.97 -12.22
N ALA A 201 5.46 -16.95 -11.41
CA ALA A 201 5.64 -16.90 -9.96
C ALA A 201 7.13 -16.84 -9.57
N PHE A 202 7.97 -17.66 -10.22
CA PHE A 202 9.40 -17.71 -9.94
C PHE A 202 10.10 -16.41 -10.35
N ALA A 203 9.73 -15.80 -11.47
CA ALA A 203 10.25 -14.51 -11.90
C ALA A 203 9.97 -13.42 -10.88
N THR A 204 8.74 -13.38 -10.34
CA THR A 204 8.34 -12.44 -9.28
C THR A 204 9.18 -12.63 -8.01
N VAL A 205 9.31 -13.87 -7.53
CA VAL A 205 10.08 -14.16 -6.32
C VAL A 205 11.57 -13.86 -6.51
N LEU A 206 12.13 -14.23 -7.66
CA LEU A 206 13.54 -14.00 -7.95
C LEU A 206 13.87 -12.52 -8.08
N SER A 207 13.04 -11.73 -8.78
CA SER A 207 13.25 -10.29 -8.94
C SER A 207 13.18 -9.55 -7.60
N GLN A 208 12.26 -9.94 -6.72
CA GLN A 208 12.16 -9.39 -5.37
C GLN A 208 13.33 -9.82 -4.49
N GLY A 209 13.76 -11.08 -4.57
CA GLY A 209 14.92 -11.59 -3.83
C GLY A 209 16.22 -10.88 -4.22
N VAL A 210 16.45 -10.69 -5.53
CA VAL A 210 17.60 -9.93 -6.02
C VAL A 210 17.55 -8.48 -5.54
N SER A 211 16.37 -7.85 -5.59
CA SER A 211 16.19 -6.46 -5.16
C SER A 211 16.40 -6.30 -3.66
N ALA A 212 15.90 -7.23 -2.84
CA ALA A 212 16.16 -7.26 -1.40
C ALA A 212 17.66 -7.42 -1.11
N PHE A 213 18.33 -8.35 -1.80
CA PHE A 213 19.77 -8.54 -1.60
C PHE A 213 20.59 -7.29 -1.97
N LEU A 214 20.26 -6.62 -3.07
CA LEU A 214 20.93 -5.38 -3.47
C LEU A 214 20.62 -4.23 -2.50
N ALA A 215 19.38 -4.12 -2.03
CA ALA A 215 19.00 -3.13 -1.03
C ALA A 215 19.73 -3.37 0.31
N PHE A 216 19.84 -4.62 0.74
CA PHE A 216 20.65 -5.00 1.90
C PHE A 216 22.11 -4.56 1.78
N ILE A 217 22.75 -4.85 0.63
CA ILE A 217 24.14 -4.44 0.38
C ILE A 217 24.27 -2.92 0.44
N LEU A 218 23.31 -2.19 -0.17
CA LEU A 218 23.33 -0.74 -0.14
C LEU A 218 23.19 -0.19 1.28
N ILE A 219 22.24 -0.70 2.06
CA ILE A 219 22.03 -0.31 3.46
C ILE A 219 23.29 -0.63 4.27
N TRP A 220 23.86 -1.82 4.09
CA TRP A 220 25.07 -2.21 4.80
C TRP A 220 26.27 -1.33 4.47
N ARG A 221 26.43 -0.89 3.23
CA ARG A 221 27.58 -0.04 2.83
C ARG A 221 27.38 1.42 3.21
N ASN A 222 26.16 1.94 3.11
CA ASN A 222 25.93 3.39 3.06
C ASN A 222 25.21 3.94 4.29
N TYR A 223 24.62 3.06 5.13
CA TYR A 223 23.85 3.48 6.31
C TYR A 223 24.37 2.85 7.60
N PRO A 224 25.59 3.24 8.09
CA PRO A 224 26.17 2.69 9.33
C PRO A 224 25.27 2.85 10.56
N LEU A 225 24.39 3.87 10.55
CA LEU A 225 23.41 4.14 11.60
C LEU A 225 22.37 3.03 11.76
N LEU A 226 22.14 2.21 10.71
CA LEU A 226 21.22 1.08 10.72
C LEU A 226 21.91 -0.26 11.07
N HIS A 227 23.24 -0.26 11.19
CA HIS A 227 23.98 -1.46 11.56
C HIS A 227 23.78 -1.77 13.04
N PHE A 228 23.43 -3.00 13.33
CA PHE A 228 23.23 -3.49 14.69
C PHE A 228 24.14 -4.69 14.98
N LYS A 229 24.37 -4.94 16.25
CA LYS A 229 25.17 -6.05 16.79
C LYS A 229 24.34 -6.81 17.82
N GLY A 230 24.82 -7.98 18.25
CA GLY A 230 24.12 -8.81 19.23
C GLY A 230 23.73 -8.11 20.54
N LYS A 231 24.50 -7.11 20.98
CA LYS A 231 24.17 -6.28 22.15
C LYS A 231 22.92 -5.39 21.95
N ASP A 232 22.57 -5.06 20.71
CA ASP A 232 21.46 -4.18 20.39
C ASP A 232 20.08 -4.87 20.52
N TYR A 233 20.07 -6.19 20.78
CA TYR A 233 18.88 -6.95 21.18
C TYR A 233 18.49 -6.72 22.66
N GLN A 234 19.39 -6.17 23.49
CA GLN A 234 19.15 -5.94 24.90
C GLN A 234 18.31 -4.66 25.10
N VAL A 235 17.00 -4.81 25.05
CA VAL A 235 16.02 -3.74 25.28
C VAL A 235 14.92 -4.25 26.21
N GLU A 236 14.17 -3.33 26.80
CA GLU A 236 13.00 -3.66 27.60
C GLU A 236 11.92 -4.35 26.76
N LYS A 237 11.27 -5.37 27.32
CA LYS A 237 10.14 -6.07 26.66
C LYS A 237 9.05 -5.11 26.19
N LYS A 238 8.80 -4.04 26.95
CA LYS A 238 7.83 -3.01 26.61
C LYS A 238 8.14 -2.32 25.26
N PHE A 239 9.41 -2.03 25.01
CA PHE A 239 9.86 -1.45 23.74
C PHE A 239 9.54 -2.35 22.55
N VAL A 240 9.83 -3.64 22.65
CA VAL A 240 9.53 -4.63 21.60
C VAL A 240 8.03 -4.73 21.38
N LEU A 241 7.26 -4.80 22.48
CA LEU A 241 5.80 -4.85 22.39
C LEU A 241 5.20 -3.62 21.70
N GLU A 242 5.71 -2.42 21.98
CA GLU A 242 5.29 -1.19 21.30
C GLU A 242 5.56 -1.27 19.80
N MET A 243 6.70 -1.81 19.38
CA MET A 243 7.00 -2.03 17.95
C MET A 243 6.06 -3.06 17.31
N VAL A 244 5.82 -4.18 17.99
CA VAL A 244 4.90 -5.23 17.50
C VAL A 244 3.50 -4.65 17.35
N VAL A 245 3.00 -3.92 18.35
CA VAL A 245 1.67 -3.26 18.28
C VAL A 245 1.60 -2.26 17.12
N ALA A 246 2.67 -1.49 16.89
CA ALA A 246 2.72 -0.54 15.76
C ALA A 246 2.64 -1.27 14.42
N GLY A 247 3.46 -2.31 14.22
CA GLY A 247 3.47 -3.10 13.00
C GLY A 247 2.13 -3.78 12.75
N PHE A 248 1.62 -4.52 13.73
CA PHE A 248 0.36 -5.25 13.60
C PHE A 248 -0.87 -4.33 13.44
N SER A 249 -0.91 -3.18 14.11
CA SER A 249 -2.00 -2.22 13.93
C SER A 249 -2.11 -1.72 12.50
N MET A 250 -0.98 -1.39 11.86
CA MET A 250 -0.98 -0.95 10.46
C MET A 250 -1.23 -2.09 9.48
N ALA A 251 -0.71 -3.29 9.76
CA ALA A 251 -0.98 -4.48 8.98
C ALA A 251 -2.48 -4.83 9.01
N LEU A 252 -3.09 -4.80 10.20
CA LEU A 252 -4.51 -5.09 10.38
C LEU A 252 -5.39 -4.04 9.68
N MET A 253 -5.01 -2.77 9.71
CA MET A 253 -5.72 -1.73 8.93
C MET A 253 -5.75 -2.03 7.44
N SER A 254 -4.62 -2.46 6.88
CA SER A 254 -4.53 -2.86 5.47
C SER A 254 -5.39 -4.09 5.16
N ALA A 255 -5.40 -5.08 6.05
CA ALA A 255 -6.25 -6.26 5.93
C ALA A 255 -7.75 -5.92 5.99
N ILE A 256 -8.16 -5.07 6.95
CA ILE A 256 -9.54 -4.60 7.12
C ILE A 256 -10.04 -3.90 5.85
N TYR A 257 -9.22 -3.04 5.24
CA TYR A 257 -9.56 -2.37 3.99
C TYR A 257 -9.83 -3.37 2.86
N ASN A 258 -8.96 -4.37 2.69
CA ASN A 258 -9.10 -5.40 1.66
C ASN A 258 -10.35 -6.26 1.89
N ILE A 259 -10.62 -6.70 3.12
CA ILE A 259 -11.81 -7.47 3.47
C ILE A 259 -13.08 -6.69 3.11
N GLY A 260 -13.15 -5.42 3.46
CA GLY A 260 -14.30 -4.57 3.12
C GLY A 260 -14.52 -4.44 1.62
N SER A 261 -13.44 -4.37 0.84
CA SER A 261 -13.51 -4.30 -0.62
C SER A 261 -14.01 -5.61 -1.24
N VAL A 262 -13.60 -6.77 -0.70
CA VAL A 262 -14.06 -8.10 -1.15
C VAL A 262 -15.55 -8.28 -0.84
N ILE A 263 -16.02 -7.89 0.35
CA ILE A 263 -17.44 -7.97 0.72
C ILE A 263 -18.30 -7.13 -0.22
N LEU A 264 -17.89 -5.88 -0.49
CA LEU A 264 -18.60 -5.01 -1.41
C LEU A 264 -18.61 -5.58 -2.84
N GLN A 265 -17.50 -6.17 -3.29
CA GLN A 265 -17.41 -6.81 -4.60
C GLN A 265 -18.40 -7.97 -4.76
N GLY A 266 -18.65 -8.76 -3.71
CA GLY A 266 -19.67 -9.80 -3.71
C GLY A 266 -21.05 -9.26 -4.05
N SER A 267 -21.44 -8.12 -3.47
CA SER A 267 -22.72 -7.47 -3.75
C SER A 267 -22.79 -6.87 -5.16
N ILE A 268 -21.67 -6.37 -5.68
CA ILE A 268 -21.59 -5.88 -7.08
C ILE A 268 -21.76 -7.03 -8.06
N ASN A 269 -21.15 -8.19 -7.78
CA ASN A 269 -21.26 -9.38 -8.62
C ASN A 269 -22.72 -9.84 -8.75
N ALA A 270 -23.51 -9.71 -7.69
CA ALA A 270 -24.95 -10.04 -7.71
C ALA A 270 -25.78 -9.10 -8.61
N LEU A 271 -25.29 -7.91 -8.95
CA LEU A 271 -25.97 -6.99 -9.86
C LEU A 271 -25.81 -7.35 -11.35
N GLY A 272 -24.85 -8.23 -11.69
CA GLY A 272 -24.61 -8.73 -13.04
C GLY A 272 -23.42 -8.08 -13.77
N ASN A 273 -23.09 -8.67 -14.92
CA ASN A 273 -21.85 -8.41 -15.67
C ASN A 273 -21.66 -6.94 -16.09
N LEU A 274 -22.74 -6.23 -16.43
CA LEU A 274 -22.68 -4.83 -16.77
C LEU A 274 -22.00 -4.01 -15.65
N TYR A 275 -22.50 -4.19 -14.43
CA TYR A 275 -22.02 -3.43 -13.26
C TYR A 275 -20.66 -3.88 -12.78
N ILE A 276 -20.32 -5.16 -12.96
CA ILE A 276 -18.96 -5.67 -12.70
C ILE A 276 -17.96 -4.95 -13.60
N THR A 277 -18.23 -4.91 -14.90
CA THR A 277 -17.36 -4.24 -15.89
C THR A 277 -17.24 -2.75 -15.60
N ALA A 278 -18.37 -2.08 -15.31
CA ALA A 278 -18.38 -0.67 -14.95
C ALA A 278 -17.55 -0.38 -13.70
N GLN A 279 -17.68 -1.20 -12.66
CA GLN A 279 -16.94 -1.04 -11.41
C GLN A 279 -15.45 -1.30 -11.55
N VAL A 280 -15.05 -2.29 -12.36
CA VAL A 280 -13.63 -2.55 -12.66
C VAL A 280 -13.00 -1.33 -13.33
N GLY A 281 -13.65 -0.75 -14.33
CA GLY A 281 -13.19 0.48 -14.99
C GLY A 281 -13.11 1.68 -14.04
N ALA A 282 -14.16 1.86 -13.22
CA ALA A 282 -14.22 2.92 -12.22
C ALA A 282 -13.09 2.83 -11.19
N ARG A 283 -12.84 1.62 -10.65
CA ARG A 283 -11.77 1.39 -9.66
C ARG A 283 -10.39 1.66 -10.25
N ARG A 284 -10.09 1.18 -11.45
CA ARG A 284 -8.79 1.42 -12.09
C ARG A 284 -8.49 2.92 -12.26
N LEU A 285 -9.50 3.69 -12.71
CA LEU A 285 -9.36 5.14 -12.82
C LEU A 285 -9.25 5.80 -11.43
N ALA A 286 -10.11 5.44 -10.49
CA ALA A 286 -10.08 5.99 -9.13
C ALA A 286 -8.74 5.73 -8.44
N GLU A 287 -8.16 4.53 -8.55
CA GLU A 287 -6.87 4.17 -7.96
C GLU A 287 -5.73 5.08 -8.45
N LEU A 288 -5.71 5.43 -9.75
CA LEU A 288 -4.72 6.37 -10.28
C LEU A 288 -4.82 7.75 -9.60
N PHE A 289 -6.05 8.23 -9.39
CA PHE A 289 -6.28 9.54 -8.77
C PHE A 289 -6.14 9.54 -7.24
N HIS A 290 -6.25 8.38 -6.59
CA HIS A 290 -6.01 8.21 -5.15
C HIS A 290 -4.52 8.12 -4.80
N THR A 291 -3.67 7.70 -5.74
CA THR A 291 -2.23 7.47 -5.56
C THR A 291 -1.48 8.65 -4.92
N PRO A 292 -1.69 9.93 -5.32
CA PRO A 292 -1.02 11.06 -4.66
C PRO A 292 -1.40 11.21 -3.18
N GLY A 293 -2.64 10.88 -2.83
CA GLY A 293 -3.10 10.88 -1.44
C GLY A 293 -2.32 9.88 -0.58
N LEU A 294 -2.09 8.68 -1.09
CA LEU A 294 -1.29 7.65 -0.41
C LEU A 294 0.16 8.09 -0.22
N ALA A 295 0.78 8.66 -1.26
CA ALA A 295 2.14 9.17 -1.20
C ALA A 295 2.30 10.33 -0.18
N LEU A 296 1.34 11.26 -0.17
CA LEU A 296 1.30 12.34 0.81
C LEU A 296 1.05 11.82 2.23
N GLY A 297 0.19 10.81 2.40
CA GLY A 297 -0.03 10.15 3.68
C GLY A 297 1.25 9.59 4.26
N THR A 298 1.97 8.75 3.51
CA THR A 298 3.25 8.17 3.93
C THR A 298 4.29 9.27 4.23
N SER A 299 4.33 10.33 3.41
CA SER A 299 5.19 11.49 3.65
C SER A 299 4.87 12.18 4.98
N VAL A 300 3.58 12.38 5.29
CA VAL A 300 3.12 12.98 6.55
C VAL A 300 3.44 12.07 7.74
N ALA A 301 3.30 10.75 7.62
CA ALA A 301 3.65 9.81 8.69
C ALA A 301 5.14 9.91 9.06
N THR A 302 6.02 9.85 8.07
CA THR A 302 7.48 9.99 8.26
C THR A 302 7.83 11.37 8.80
N TYR A 303 7.28 12.44 8.18
CA TYR A 303 7.50 13.82 8.62
C TYR A 303 7.07 14.04 10.08
N THR A 304 5.88 13.56 10.44
CA THR A 304 5.35 13.67 11.79
C THR A 304 6.21 12.90 12.78
N SER A 305 6.57 11.66 12.43
CA SER A 305 7.36 10.79 13.29
C SER A 305 8.75 11.37 13.58
N GLN A 306 9.45 11.88 12.56
CA GLN A 306 10.75 12.55 12.75
C GLN A 306 10.62 13.83 13.58
N ASN A 307 9.62 14.67 13.33
CA ASN A 307 9.41 15.91 14.10
C ASN A 307 8.96 15.64 15.55
N MET A 308 8.21 14.55 15.80
CA MET A 308 7.92 14.09 17.16
C MET A 308 9.20 13.68 17.90
N GLY A 309 10.06 12.89 17.24
CA GLY A 309 11.36 12.50 17.79
C GLY A 309 12.25 13.69 18.10
N GLY A 310 12.34 14.64 17.18
CA GLY A 310 13.14 15.87 17.33
C GLY A 310 12.53 16.94 18.23
N GLY A 311 11.37 16.71 18.86
CA GLY A 311 10.70 17.67 19.73
C GLY A 311 10.06 18.85 19.00
N ASN A 312 10.00 18.84 17.68
CA ASN A 312 9.57 19.98 16.84
C ASN A 312 8.04 19.94 16.54
N ARG A 313 7.23 19.84 17.57
CA ARG A 313 5.76 19.62 17.47
C ARG A 313 5.02 20.67 16.62
N ASN A 314 5.41 21.93 16.70
CA ASN A 314 4.79 23.02 15.91
C ASN A 314 5.00 22.85 14.38
N ARG A 315 6.05 22.12 13.98
CA ARG A 315 6.31 21.86 12.56
C ARG A 315 5.32 20.86 11.98
N ILE A 316 4.79 19.91 12.78
CA ILE A 316 3.83 18.90 12.35
C ILE A 316 2.62 19.55 11.71
N LYS A 317 2.04 20.59 12.36
CA LYS A 317 0.91 21.33 11.79
C LYS A 317 1.22 21.90 10.40
N LYS A 318 2.42 22.49 10.25
CA LYS A 318 2.84 23.07 8.96
C LYS A 318 2.98 22.01 7.87
N GLY A 319 3.50 20.83 8.21
CA GLY A 319 3.62 19.72 7.28
C GLY A 319 2.27 19.17 6.85
N VAL A 320 1.34 18.99 7.79
CA VAL A 320 -0.04 18.56 7.54
C VAL A 320 -0.77 19.54 6.63
N TRP A 321 -0.69 20.85 6.89
CA TRP A 321 -1.28 21.87 6.03
C TRP A 321 -0.63 21.89 4.64
N SER A 322 0.67 21.65 4.55
CA SER A 322 1.36 21.52 3.25
C SER A 322 0.83 20.35 2.44
N ALA A 323 0.57 19.20 3.10
CA ALA A 323 -0.02 18.03 2.44
C ALA A 323 -1.45 18.31 1.97
N PHE A 324 -2.28 18.97 2.78
CA PHE A 324 -3.62 19.39 2.37
C PHE A 324 -3.59 20.32 1.17
N PHE A 325 -2.71 21.30 1.15
CA PHE A 325 -2.56 22.21 0.02
C PHE A 325 -2.16 21.47 -1.27
N LEU A 326 -1.15 20.60 -1.19
CA LEU A 326 -0.72 19.78 -2.33
C LEU A 326 -1.85 18.90 -2.86
N PHE A 327 -2.62 18.29 -1.95
CA PHE A 327 -3.74 17.47 -2.34
C PHE A 327 -4.90 18.28 -2.94
N ALA A 328 -5.16 19.49 -2.42
CA ALA A 328 -6.18 20.37 -2.97
C ALA A 328 -5.88 20.76 -4.44
N VAL A 329 -4.61 21.04 -4.76
CA VAL A 329 -4.19 21.28 -6.16
C VAL A 329 -4.45 20.06 -7.03
N TRP A 330 -4.12 18.86 -6.54
CA TRP A 330 -4.39 17.61 -7.24
C TRP A 330 -5.90 17.35 -7.42
N TRP A 331 -6.69 17.63 -6.39
CA TRP A 331 -8.13 17.47 -6.46
C TRP A 331 -8.77 18.39 -7.50
N ILE A 332 -8.34 19.66 -7.59
CA ILE A 332 -8.81 20.57 -8.64
C ILE A 332 -8.51 19.98 -10.04
N PHE A 333 -7.30 19.49 -10.24
CA PHE A 333 -6.93 18.79 -11.48
C PHE A 333 -7.85 17.59 -11.75
N SER A 334 -8.09 16.77 -10.73
CA SER A 334 -8.96 15.60 -10.83
C SER A 334 -10.41 15.96 -11.18
N MET A 335 -10.92 17.06 -10.61
CA MET A 335 -12.28 17.56 -10.92
C MET A 335 -12.39 18.05 -12.35
N VAL A 336 -11.40 18.79 -12.86
CA VAL A 336 -11.33 19.18 -14.26
C VAL A 336 -11.33 17.95 -15.17
N PHE A 337 -10.50 16.96 -14.85
CA PHE A 337 -10.42 15.72 -15.62
C PHE A 337 -11.75 14.97 -15.67
N VAL A 338 -12.39 14.74 -14.51
CA VAL A 338 -13.68 14.03 -14.45
C VAL A 338 -14.80 14.79 -15.12
N THR A 339 -14.76 16.12 -15.09
CA THR A 339 -15.79 16.92 -15.74
C THR A 339 -15.72 16.83 -17.27
N PHE A 340 -14.52 16.89 -17.85
CA PHE A 340 -14.34 17.03 -19.30
C PHE A 340 -13.91 15.76 -20.03
N PHE A 341 -13.17 14.85 -19.37
CA PHE A 341 -12.49 13.73 -20.02
C PHE A 341 -12.90 12.34 -19.49
N VAL A 342 -13.85 12.25 -18.56
CA VAL A 342 -14.18 10.98 -17.91
C VAL A 342 -14.65 9.92 -18.89
N GLU A 343 -15.51 10.25 -19.86
CA GLU A 343 -16.08 9.27 -20.79
C GLU A 343 -15.03 8.72 -21.75
N ASP A 344 -14.13 9.58 -22.23
CA ASP A 344 -13.02 9.17 -23.11
C ASP A 344 -12.02 8.29 -22.35
N ALA A 345 -11.72 8.66 -21.11
CA ALA A 345 -10.87 7.86 -20.24
C ALA A 345 -11.49 6.49 -19.92
N VAL A 346 -12.81 6.45 -19.69
CA VAL A 346 -13.53 5.19 -19.47
C VAL A 346 -13.45 4.30 -20.70
N ARG A 347 -13.70 4.83 -21.89
CA ARG A 347 -13.56 4.08 -23.16
C ARG A 347 -12.16 3.51 -23.34
N LEU A 348 -11.14 4.31 -23.02
CA LEU A 348 -9.74 3.89 -23.12
C LEU A 348 -9.40 2.76 -22.14
N VAL A 349 -9.85 2.87 -20.89
CA VAL A 349 -9.50 1.92 -19.81
C VAL A 349 -10.31 0.64 -19.88
N THR A 350 -11.61 0.73 -20.23
CA THR A 350 -12.48 -0.47 -20.29
C THR A 350 -12.42 -1.15 -21.66
N GLY A 351 -11.99 -0.45 -22.71
CA GLY A 351 -12.09 -0.94 -24.09
C GLY A 351 -13.55 -1.12 -24.58
N SER A 352 -14.53 -0.71 -23.78
CA SER A 352 -15.94 -0.93 -24.06
C SER A 352 -16.55 0.24 -24.84
N SER A 353 -17.33 -0.11 -25.86
CA SER A 353 -18.21 0.83 -26.58
C SER A 353 -19.67 0.79 -26.06
N ASN A 354 -19.96 -0.04 -25.06
CA ASN A 354 -21.30 -0.12 -24.49
C ASN A 354 -21.62 1.16 -23.68
N ALA A 355 -22.68 1.85 -24.09
CA ALA A 355 -23.08 3.13 -23.49
C ALA A 355 -23.42 3.00 -21.99
N ASP A 356 -24.03 1.87 -21.57
CA ASP A 356 -24.40 1.65 -20.18
C ASP A 356 -23.17 1.42 -19.30
N VAL A 357 -22.14 0.73 -19.80
CA VAL A 357 -20.86 0.55 -19.08
C VAL A 357 -20.18 1.91 -18.89
N ILE A 358 -20.10 2.71 -19.97
CA ILE A 358 -19.50 4.05 -19.93
C ILE A 358 -20.26 4.94 -18.95
N TYR A 359 -21.59 4.96 -19.04
CA TYR A 359 -22.44 5.77 -18.17
C TYR A 359 -22.26 5.41 -16.69
N ASN A 360 -22.35 4.13 -16.33
CA ASN A 360 -22.24 3.70 -14.94
C ASN A 360 -20.84 3.92 -14.36
N THR A 361 -19.79 3.69 -15.17
CA THR A 361 -18.39 4.00 -14.77
C THR A 361 -18.22 5.50 -14.52
N ALA A 362 -18.70 6.34 -15.45
CA ALA A 362 -18.65 7.80 -15.30
C ALA A 362 -19.49 8.29 -14.12
N LEU A 363 -20.66 7.69 -13.88
CA LEU A 363 -21.52 8.00 -12.74
C LEU A 363 -20.80 7.79 -11.41
N TYR A 364 -20.13 6.64 -11.25
CA TYR A 364 -19.32 6.36 -10.06
C TYR A 364 -18.27 7.45 -9.83
N LEU A 365 -17.52 7.82 -10.86
CA LEU A 365 -16.46 8.82 -10.75
C LEU A 365 -17.04 10.23 -10.49
N ARG A 366 -18.14 10.60 -11.14
CA ARG A 366 -18.82 11.88 -10.92
C ARG A 366 -19.39 12.03 -9.52
N ILE A 367 -19.79 10.93 -8.87
CA ILE A 367 -20.28 10.94 -7.49
C ILE A 367 -19.13 10.94 -6.48
N SER A 368 -18.09 10.14 -6.70
CA SER A 368 -16.99 9.95 -5.73
C SER A 368 -15.98 11.11 -5.74
N PHE A 369 -15.65 11.68 -6.91
CA PHE A 369 -14.57 12.66 -7.03
C PHE A 369 -14.82 13.99 -6.30
N PRO A 370 -16.03 14.56 -6.25
CA PRO A 370 -16.31 15.73 -5.41
C PRO A 370 -15.99 15.51 -3.93
N LEU A 371 -16.09 14.26 -3.44
CA LEU A 371 -15.86 13.88 -2.05
C LEU A 371 -14.46 13.32 -1.77
N ILE A 372 -13.56 13.24 -2.77
CA ILE A 372 -12.13 12.89 -2.58
C ILE A 372 -11.44 13.76 -1.50
N PRO A 373 -11.74 15.05 -1.29
CA PRO A 373 -11.17 15.81 -0.17
C PRO A 373 -11.44 15.18 1.20
N THR A 374 -12.58 14.52 1.41
CA THR A 374 -12.86 13.82 2.69
C THR A 374 -11.93 12.63 2.87
N MET A 375 -11.66 11.86 1.80
CA MET A 375 -10.66 10.80 1.78
C MET A 375 -9.26 11.34 2.09
N ALA A 376 -8.89 12.49 1.51
CA ALA A 376 -7.60 13.12 1.80
C ALA A 376 -7.45 13.49 3.28
N VAL A 377 -8.49 14.04 3.90
CA VAL A 377 -8.51 14.33 5.33
C VAL A 377 -8.28 13.05 6.15
N ILE A 378 -8.95 11.97 5.79
CA ILE A 378 -8.76 10.67 6.45
C ILE A 378 -7.30 10.22 6.32
N ILE A 379 -6.76 10.17 5.12
CA ILE A 379 -5.41 9.65 4.86
C ILE A 379 -4.37 10.51 5.59
N ILE A 380 -4.41 11.83 5.43
CA ILE A 380 -3.41 12.74 5.98
C ILE A 380 -3.45 12.76 7.51
N LEU A 381 -4.63 12.89 8.12
CA LEU A 381 -4.74 12.95 9.59
C LEU A 381 -4.50 11.58 10.23
N ARG A 382 -4.93 10.48 9.60
CA ARG A 382 -4.63 9.13 10.06
C ARG A 382 -3.13 8.88 10.12
N ASN A 383 -2.40 9.25 9.07
CA ASN A 383 -0.96 9.13 9.00
C ASN A 383 -0.24 10.08 9.98
N MET A 384 -0.78 11.28 10.23
CA MET A 384 -0.31 12.16 11.29
C MET A 384 -0.45 11.49 12.67
N LEU A 385 -1.62 10.95 13.00
CA LEU A 385 -1.87 10.25 14.26
C LEU A 385 -0.95 9.05 14.46
N GLN A 386 -0.70 8.26 13.41
CA GLN A 386 0.27 7.16 13.43
C GLN A 386 1.69 7.67 13.72
N GLY A 387 2.12 8.73 13.04
CA GLY A 387 3.41 9.38 13.29
C GLY A 387 3.55 9.90 14.72
N MET A 388 2.44 10.33 15.34
CA MET A 388 2.38 10.71 16.76
C MET A 388 2.31 9.52 17.73
N ASN A 389 2.28 8.28 17.24
CA ASN A 389 2.11 7.03 18.00
C ASN A 389 0.70 6.73 18.51
N HIS A 390 -0.33 7.40 17.99
CA HIS A 390 -1.71 7.07 18.26
C HIS A 390 -2.20 6.01 17.27
N LEU A 391 -1.87 4.74 17.52
CA LEU A 391 -2.10 3.65 16.57
C LEU A 391 -3.53 3.11 16.59
N MET A 392 -4.18 3.16 17.75
CA MET A 392 -5.53 2.61 17.93
C MET A 392 -6.61 3.46 17.29
N MET A 393 -6.47 4.80 17.28
CA MET A 393 -7.45 5.68 16.65
C MET A 393 -7.61 5.42 15.15
N PRO A 394 -6.52 5.34 14.35
CA PRO A 394 -6.59 4.95 12.96
C PRO A 394 -7.19 3.56 12.72
N LEU A 395 -6.91 2.60 13.59
CA LEU A 395 -7.45 1.24 13.50
C LEU A 395 -8.97 1.23 13.68
N VAL A 396 -9.49 1.97 14.69
CA VAL A 396 -10.94 2.15 14.88
C VAL A 396 -11.57 2.81 13.65
N GLY A 397 -10.92 3.82 13.06
CA GLY A 397 -11.38 4.45 11.82
C GLY A 397 -11.51 3.48 10.66
N SER A 398 -10.54 2.56 10.48
CA SER A 398 -10.63 1.51 9.45
C SER A 398 -11.73 0.50 9.75
N SER A 399 -11.98 0.18 11.02
CA SER A 399 -13.10 -0.68 11.42
C SER A 399 -14.46 -0.04 11.11
N LEU A 400 -14.61 1.28 11.29
CA LEU A 400 -15.82 2.01 10.89
C LEU A 400 -16.03 1.96 9.37
N GLU A 401 -14.95 2.07 8.59
CA GLU A 401 -15.02 1.93 7.13
C GLU A 401 -15.50 0.53 6.72
N LEU A 402 -14.97 -0.52 7.34
CA LEU A 402 -15.43 -1.89 7.12
C LEU A 402 -16.92 -2.06 7.45
N ILE A 403 -17.34 -1.59 8.62
CA ILE A 403 -18.76 -1.66 9.05
C ILE A 403 -19.63 -0.94 8.01
N GLY A 404 -19.24 0.24 7.55
CA GLY A 404 -19.95 0.97 6.50
C GLY A 404 -20.09 0.15 5.21
N LYS A 405 -18.98 -0.44 4.71
CA LYS A 405 -19.00 -1.30 3.52
C LYS A 405 -19.90 -2.53 3.71
N VAL A 406 -19.88 -3.16 4.88
CA VAL A 406 -20.76 -4.30 5.20
C VAL A 406 -22.24 -3.89 5.20
N ILE A 407 -22.58 -2.75 5.82
CA ILE A 407 -23.95 -2.20 5.83
C ILE A 407 -24.41 -1.95 4.38
N PHE A 408 -23.59 -1.31 3.59
CA PHE A 408 -23.92 -1.07 2.19
C PHE A 408 -24.10 -2.37 1.40
N ALA A 409 -23.18 -3.31 1.56
CA ALA A 409 -23.21 -4.59 0.84
C ALA A 409 -24.47 -5.43 1.15
N ILE A 410 -24.89 -5.47 2.43
CA ILE A 410 -25.98 -6.36 2.86
C ILE A 410 -27.36 -5.70 2.69
N TRP A 411 -27.48 -4.39 2.93
CA TRP A 411 -28.80 -3.74 2.99
C TRP A 411 -29.00 -2.68 1.91
N VAL A 412 -28.02 -1.87 1.60
CA VAL A 412 -28.22 -0.70 0.72
C VAL A 412 -28.09 -1.09 -0.76
N VAL A 413 -27.09 -1.89 -1.13
CA VAL A 413 -26.89 -2.32 -2.51
C VAL A 413 -28.06 -3.22 -3.01
N PRO A 414 -28.60 -4.18 -2.24
CA PRO A 414 -29.77 -4.91 -2.68
C PRO A 414 -31.03 -4.06 -2.88
N ALA A 415 -31.18 -2.97 -2.14
CA ALA A 415 -32.34 -2.08 -2.22
C ALA A 415 -32.24 -1.03 -3.35
N TYR A 416 -31.05 -0.50 -3.62
CA TYR A 416 -30.86 0.65 -4.52
C TYR A 416 -29.92 0.35 -5.70
N GLY A 417 -29.46 -0.90 -5.86
CA GLY A 417 -28.62 -1.32 -6.97
C GLY A 417 -27.27 -0.61 -7.07
N TYR A 418 -26.80 -0.37 -8.29
CA TYR A 418 -25.48 0.19 -8.55
C TYR A 418 -25.30 1.63 -8.05
N PHE A 419 -26.37 2.40 -7.94
CA PHE A 419 -26.31 3.74 -7.35
C PHE A 419 -25.83 3.70 -5.89
N ALA A 420 -26.26 2.69 -5.14
CA ALA A 420 -25.75 2.47 -3.77
C ALA A 420 -24.26 2.12 -3.75
N VAL A 421 -23.76 1.38 -4.74
CA VAL A 421 -22.32 1.12 -4.89
C VAL A 421 -21.54 2.42 -5.08
N CYS A 422 -22.06 3.33 -5.91
CA CYS A 422 -21.45 4.65 -6.14
C CYS A 422 -21.40 5.52 -4.86
N LEU A 423 -22.36 5.36 -3.97
CA LEU A 423 -22.45 6.12 -2.71
C LEU A 423 -21.67 5.49 -1.56
N CYS A 424 -21.33 4.21 -1.64
CA CYS A 424 -20.72 3.45 -0.54
C CYS A 424 -19.44 4.11 -0.03
N GLU A 425 -18.46 4.33 -0.89
CA GLU A 425 -17.19 4.96 -0.51
C GLU A 425 -17.36 6.42 -0.07
N PRO A 426 -18.05 7.30 -0.83
CA PRO A 426 -18.30 8.68 -0.40
C PRO A 426 -18.94 8.81 0.98
N VAL A 427 -19.95 8.02 1.29
CA VAL A 427 -20.65 8.08 2.59
C VAL A 427 -19.73 7.57 3.71
N THR A 428 -19.03 6.46 3.49
CA THR A 428 -18.08 5.94 4.47
C THR A 428 -16.93 6.91 4.72
N TRP A 429 -16.44 7.61 3.67
CA TRP A 429 -15.42 8.64 3.84
C TRP A 429 -15.91 9.82 4.68
N VAL A 430 -17.14 10.28 4.51
CA VAL A 430 -17.69 11.37 5.35
C VAL A 430 -17.71 10.95 6.81
N VAL A 431 -18.20 9.75 7.14
CA VAL A 431 -18.26 9.24 8.51
C VAL A 431 -16.87 9.10 9.11
N CYS A 432 -15.93 8.48 8.39
CA CYS A 432 -14.54 8.31 8.82
C CYS A 432 -13.81 9.65 8.95
N CYS A 433 -14.09 10.62 8.07
CA CYS A 433 -13.53 11.97 8.12
C CYS A 433 -13.93 12.67 9.43
N ILE A 434 -15.20 12.65 9.79
CA ILE A 434 -15.69 13.21 11.06
C ILE A 434 -14.98 12.56 12.25
N PHE A 435 -14.89 11.23 12.25
CA PHE A 435 -14.19 10.49 13.31
C PHE A 435 -12.73 10.90 13.46
N VAL A 436 -11.97 10.93 12.34
CA VAL A 436 -10.54 11.26 12.35
C VAL A 436 -10.32 12.73 12.74
N LEU A 437 -11.20 13.65 12.35
CA LEU A 437 -11.17 15.05 12.77
C LEU A 437 -11.35 15.17 14.29
N ILE A 438 -12.29 14.42 14.89
CA ILE A 438 -12.47 14.36 16.35
C ILE A 438 -11.19 13.85 17.02
N CYS A 439 -10.60 12.75 16.51
CA CYS A 439 -9.34 12.22 17.04
C CYS A 439 -8.20 13.26 16.99
N ALA A 440 -8.03 13.92 15.84
CA ALA A 440 -7.02 14.96 15.67
C ALA A 440 -7.26 16.16 16.61
N PHE A 441 -8.52 16.53 16.84
CA PHE A 441 -8.88 17.58 17.78
C PHE A 441 -8.54 17.20 19.23
N LEU A 442 -8.78 15.97 19.64
CA LEU A 442 -8.41 15.47 20.97
C LEU A 442 -6.89 15.51 21.20
N CYS A 443 -6.11 15.13 20.18
CA CYS A 443 -4.65 15.11 20.23
C CYS A 443 -3.99 16.49 20.01
N ARG A 444 -4.78 17.56 19.74
CA ARG A 444 -4.24 18.90 19.41
C ARG A 444 -3.33 19.51 20.49
N LYS A 445 -3.54 19.13 21.77
CA LYS A 445 -2.72 19.64 22.89
C LYS A 445 -1.28 19.13 22.81
N GLU A 446 -1.08 17.95 22.27
CA GLU A 446 0.25 17.36 22.07
C GLU A 446 1.06 18.05 20.96
N LEU A 447 0.38 18.81 20.11
CA LEU A 447 1.01 19.61 19.03
C LEU A 447 1.33 21.04 19.46
N ARG A 448 1.11 21.40 20.71
CA ARG A 448 1.56 22.63 21.34
C ARG A 448 2.86 22.39 22.06
#